data_40826e0d57b0f718f93b2ef5458d9129
#
_entry.id   40826e0d57b0f718f93b2ef5458d9129
#
_cell.length_a   1.000
_cell.length_b   1.000
_cell.length_c   1.000
_cell.angle_alpha   90.00
_cell.angle_beta   90.00
_cell.angle_gamma   90.00
#
_symmetry.space_group_name_H-M   'P 1'
#
loop_
_entity.id
_entity.type
_entity.pdbx_description
1 polymer ?
#
loop_
_entity_poly.entity_id
_entity_poly.type
_entity_poly.pdbx_seq_one_letter_code
_entity_poly.pdbx_strand_id
1 'polypeptide(L)'
;MENSNVNWKDRSIDIRQEFLADGEKLKALILDDYEQQTQETFEAVCREITDNMNAFKHLIVSFNDLEESESVQINTISDHEGYDYVPVFTDEEECRKGEPGDLKSLPIGTIIEKVLEISGLEGVIINPHGIRIVIRKPILWRIIKLLDPDIDDLFWKNDMLDKAIHLVTDRYRRCFRKGIKMPYITHPLEVLQILISMRADSDLLIAGVLHDLMEEDPYMTEDYIIWEFGHDACELITTLSADIDLSWAENKQCVIDYIQTANVREKLLLLADVVSELRNIEWNLWHGNVNIYDNLGVPKEKLSWYYCEIQMALSELRSYDNSVRVYIEMENLYKDIFVTFFYDEEHQRIFQAHLHGACDAMDKTTDIYTPWHEPIPEKVVRIGRMYAEFIEESWRTKLEWEEQTNPLS
;
A
#
# COMPACT_ATOMS: atom_id res chain seq x y z
N MET A 1 2.92 34.29 36.32
CA MET A 1 2.36 32.95 36.32
C MET A 1 1.27 32.97 37.37
N GLU A 2 0.08 33.35 36.98
CA GLU A 2 -1.07 33.37 37.85
C GLU A 2 -1.62 31.93 37.86
N ASN A 3 -1.61 31.30 39.06
CA ASN A 3 -2.36 30.08 39.28
C ASN A 3 -3.83 30.38 39.05
N SER A 4 -4.38 30.00 37.90
CA SER A 4 -5.83 29.94 37.70
C SER A 4 -6.36 28.90 38.70
N ASN A 5 -7.02 29.37 39.75
CA ASN A 5 -7.78 28.52 40.68
C ASN A 5 -9.00 27.97 39.87
N VAL A 6 -8.78 26.89 39.11
CA VAL A 6 -9.89 26.18 38.50
C VAL A 6 -10.76 25.62 39.62
N ASN A 7 -12.01 26.05 39.67
CA ASN A 7 -12.95 25.63 40.72
C ASN A 7 -13.51 24.27 40.35
N TRP A 8 -12.85 23.19 40.78
CA TRP A 8 -13.26 21.81 40.58
C TRP A 8 -14.67 21.49 41.08
N LYS A 9 -15.29 22.38 41.88
CA LYS A 9 -16.65 22.21 42.40
C LYS A 9 -17.74 22.44 41.34
N ASP A 10 -17.40 23.07 40.23
CA ASP A 10 -18.35 23.40 39.18
C ASP A 10 -18.24 22.41 37.97
N ARG A 11 -17.47 21.32 38.12
CA ARG A 11 -17.31 20.29 37.09
C ARG A 11 -18.13 19.06 37.41
N SER A 12 -18.76 18.47 36.38
CA SER A 12 -19.43 17.18 36.49
C SER A 12 -18.39 16.05 36.50
N ILE A 13 -18.40 15.19 37.53
CA ILE A 13 -17.44 14.10 37.71
C ILE A 13 -18.22 12.78 37.88
N ASP A 14 -18.17 11.92 36.88
CA ASP A 14 -18.76 10.57 36.89
C ASP A 14 -17.63 9.51 36.71
N ILE A 15 -16.84 9.33 37.76
CA ILE A 15 -15.73 8.38 37.79
C ILE A 15 -16.09 7.17 38.63
N ARG A 16 -16.12 6.00 38.02
CA ARG A 16 -16.39 4.71 38.67
C ARG A 16 -15.07 4.05 39.06
N GLN A 17 -14.61 4.35 40.27
CA GLN A 17 -13.31 3.92 40.81
C GLN A 17 -13.09 2.41 40.74
N GLU A 18 -14.13 1.60 40.98
CA GLU A 18 -14.06 0.14 40.98
C GLU A 18 -13.73 -0.49 39.62
N PHE A 19 -13.95 0.28 38.53
CA PHE A 19 -13.65 -0.16 37.18
C PHE A 19 -12.35 0.42 36.61
N LEU A 20 -11.70 1.38 37.28
CA LEU A 20 -10.47 1.96 36.75
C LEU A 20 -9.40 0.88 36.52
N ALA A 21 -8.57 1.09 35.50
CA ALA A 21 -7.34 0.36 35.29
C ALA A 21 -6.38 0.58 36.47
N ASP A 22 -5.40 -0.30 36.65
CA ASP A 22 -4.33 -0.07 37.62
C ASP A 22 -3.45 1.10 37.16
N GLY A 23 -3.80 2.30 37.58
CA GLY A 23 -3.12 3.53 37.19
C GLY A 23 -1.65 3.55 37.55
N GLU A 24 -1.25 2.97 38.69
CA GLU A 24 0.15 2.92 39.13
C GLU A 24 0.99 2.02 38.20
N LYS A 25 0.43 0.85 37.83
CA LYS A 25 1.11 -0.07 36.90
C LYS A 25 1.27 0.58 35.52
N LEU A 26 0.21 1.16 34.99
CA LEU A 26 0.25 1.79 33.67
C LEU A 26 1.20 3.00 33.65
N LYS A 27 1.19 3.83 34.70
CA LYS A 27 2.16 4.95 34.85
C LYS A 27 3.60 4.46 34.91
N ALA A 28 3.87 3.36 35.63
CA ALA A 28 5.24 2.80 35.69
C ALA A 28 5.73 2.32 34.31
N LEU A 29 4.86 1.67 33.52
CA LEU A 29 5.22 1.25 32.15
C LEU A 29 5.42 2.44 31.22
N ILE A 30 4.59 3.47 31.32
CA ILE A 30 4.75 4.70 30.53
C ILE A 30 6.03 5.44 30.90
N LEU A 31 6.42 5.45 32.19
CA LEU A 31 7.69 6.02 32.65
C LEU A 31 8.88 5.24 32.09
N ASP A 32 8.82 3.91 32.12
CA ASP A 32 9.87 3.03 31.58
C ASP A 32 10.05 3.24 30.08
N ASP A 33 8.94 3.35 29.33
CA ASP A 33 8.97 3.68 27.89
C ASP A 33 9.55 5.08 27.63
N TYR A 34 9.19 6.07 28.43
CA TYR A 34 9.73 7.43 28.31
C TYR A 34 11.26 7.48 28.54
N GLU A 35 11.77 6.67 29.49
CA GLU A 35 13.20 6.63 29.81
C GLU A 35 14.03 5.84 28.81
N GLN A 36 13.50 4.72 28.30
CA GLN A 36 14.25 3.78 27.46
C GLN A 36 14.00 3.96 25.96
N GLN A 37 12.78 4.34 25.56
CA GLN A 37 12.35 4.55 24.16
C GLN A 37 12.67 3.36 23.26
N THR A 38 12.35 2.15 23.70
CA THR A 38 12.55 0.92 22.95
C THR A 38 11.22 0.33 22.48
N GLN A 39 11.26 -0.47 21.42
CA GLN A 39 10.08 -1.22 20.97
C GLN A 39 9.51 -2.11 22.09
N GLU A 40 10.36 -2.75 22.89
CA GLU A 40 9.95 -3.65 23.97
C GLU A 40 9.15 -2.91 25.06
N THR A 41 9.60 -1.70 25.45
CA THR A 41 8.91 -0.88 26.46
C THR A 41 7.56 -0.37 25.95
N PHE A 42 7.49 0.07 24.69
CA PHE A 42 6.24 0.47 24.05
C PHE A 42 5.25 -0.70 23.95
N GLU A 43 5.71 -1.88 23.51
CA GLU A 43 4.89 -3.09 23.47
C GLU A 43 4.36 -3.52 24.85
N ALA A 44 5.12 -3.28 25.91
CA ALA A 44 4.67 -3.55 27.27
C ALA A 44 3.49 -2.66 27.67
N VAL A 45 3.50 -1.37 27.30
CA VAL A 45 2.35 -0.47 27.48
C VAL A 45 1.14 -0.94 26.68
N CYS A 46 1.32 -1.28 25.40
CA CYS A 46 0.23 -1.78 24.55
C CYS A 46 -0.38 -3.07 25.08
N ARG A 47 0.45 -3.99 25.60
CA ARG A 47 0.00 -5.23 26.23
C ARG A 47 -0.82 -4.96 27.48
N GLU A 48 -0.41 -4.05 28.35
CA GLU A 48 -1.16 -3.65 29.54
C GLU A 48 -2.53 -3.06 29.17
N ILE A 49 -2.59 -2.23 28.13
CA ILE A 49 -3.86 -1.69 27.62
C ILE A 49 -4.78 -2.83 27.14
N THR A 50 -4.23 -3.77 26.40
CA THR A 50 -4.97 -4.95 25.91
C THR A 50 -5.51 -5.80 27.07
N ASP A 51 -4.69 -6.05 28.09
CA ASP A 51 -5.08 -6.80 29.28
C ASP A 51 -6.20 -6.09 30.07
N ASN A 52 -6.09 -4.76 30.21
CA ASN A 52 -7.12 -3.94 30.83
C ASN A 52 -8.43 -3.90 30.01
N MET A 53 -8.36 -3.91 28.68
CA MET A 53 -9.55 -4.04 27.83
C MET A 53 -10.26 -5.39 28.06
N ASN A 54 -9.52 -6.48 28.05
CA ASN A 54 -10.04 -7.83 28.33
C ASN A 54 -10.71 -7.92 29.72
N ALA A 55 -10.21 -7.16 30.68
CA ALA A 55 -10.77 -7.08 32.03
C ALA A 55 -11.88 -6.03 32.15
N PHE A 56 -12.36 -5.43 31.06
CA PHE A 56 -13.39 -4.38 31.03
C PHE A 56 -13.05 -3.18 31.93
N LYS A 57 -11.77 -2.83 32.01
CA LYS A 57 -11.30 -1.68 32.79
C LYS A 57 -11.53 -0.36 32.05
N HIS A 58 -11.58 0.72 32.84
CA HIS A 58 -11.86 2.08 32.42
C HIS A 58 -10.64 2.98 32.49
N LEU A 59 -10.60 3.99 31.64
CA LEU A 59 -9.79 5.21 31.78
C LEU A 59 -10.71 6.43 31.91
N ILE A 60 -10.16 7.53 32.40
CA ILE A 60 -10.91 8.78 32.56
C ILE A 60 -10.76 9.59 31.28
N VAL A 61 -11.87 10.15 30.80
CA VAL A 61 -11.95 10.97 29.60
C VAL A 61 -12.50 12.35 29.99
N SER A 62 -12.03 13.39 29.31
CA SER A 62 -12.48 14.75 29.49
C SER A 62 -13.48 15.15 28.39
N PHE A 63 -14.52 15.88 28.79
CA PHE A 63 -15.60 16.34 27.92
C PHE A 63 -15.83 17.84 28.05
N ASN A 64 -16.34 18.45 26.99
CA ASN A 64 -16.90 19.79 27.00
C ASN A 64 -18.36 19.68 27.39
N ASP A 65 -18.68 20.12 28.62
CA ASP A 65 -20.05 20.33 29.10
C ASP A 65 -21.02 19.11 28.94
N LEU A 66 -21.00 18.23 29.96
CA LEU A 66 -21.88 17.06 30.01
C LEU A 66 -23.38 17.39 30.28
N GLU A 67 -23.68 18.58 30.81
CA GLU A 67 -25.01 18.93 31.32
C GLU A 67 -25.87 19.78 30.37
N GLU A 68 -25.30 20.54 29.44
CA GLU A 68 -26.03 21.57 28.67
C GLU A 68 -26.22 21.27 27.17
N SER A 69 -25.65 20.23 26.57
CA SER A 69 -25.77 20.00 25.14
C SER A 69 -26.44 18.68 24.75
N GLU A 70 -27.28 18.71 23.73
CA GLU A 70 -27.82 17.52 23.07
C GLU A 70 -26.72 16.65 22.41
N SER A 71 -25.49 17.16 22.28
CA SER A 71 -24.31 16.47 21.76
C SER A 71 -23.11 16.64 22.67
N VAL A 72 -22.78 15.59 23.42
CA VAL A 72 -21.57 15.53 24.26
C VAL A 72 -20.35 15.48 23.36
N GLN A 73 -19.47 16.50 23.45
CA GLN A 73 -18.22 16.53 22.71
C GLN A 73 -17.05 16.12 23.60
N ILE A 74 -16.28 15.11 23.12
CA ILE A 74 -15.01 14.72 23.73
C ILE A 74 -14.00 15.85 23.53
N ASN A 75 -13.27 16.22 24.59
CA ASN A 75 -12.17 17.17 24.45
C ASN A 75 -11.05 16.56 23.62
N THR A 76 -10.37 17.41 22.86
CA THR A 76 -9.20 17.02 22.09
C THR A 76 -8.00 17.89 22.45
N ILE A 77 -6.80 17.38 22.25
CA ILE A 77 -5.54 18.10 22.37
C ILE A 77 -4.82 17.97 21.03
N SER A 78 -4.48 19.12 20.43
CA SER A 78 -3.69 19.14 19.19
C SER A 78 -2.19 19.10 19.52
N ASP A 79 -1.43 18.37 18.73
CA ASP A 79 0.03 18.43 18.77
C ASP A 79 0.57 19.64 17.97
N HIS A 80 1.90 19.77 17.90
CA HIS A 80 2.55 20.86 17.19
C HIS A 80 2.42 20.78 15.65
N GLU A 81 2.01 19.64 15.12
CA GLU A 81 1.75 19.42 13.70
C GLU A 81 0.27 19.65 13.35
N GLY A 82 -0.58 19.84 14.36
CA GLY A 82 -2.00 20.11 14.19
C GLY A 82 -2.88 18.85 14.19
N TYR A 83 -2.36 17.71 14.60
CA TYR A 83 -3.12 16.47 14.76
C TYR A 83 -3.84 16.43 16.11
N ASP A 84 -5.10 16.00 16.11
CA ASP A 84 -5.95 15.95 17.28
C ASP A 84 -5.99 14.57 17.92
N TYR A 85 -5.82 14.55 19.24
CA TYR A 85 -5.85 13.34 20.08
C TYR A 85 -6.88 13.47 21.19
N VAL A 86 -7.47 12.34 21.59
CA VAL A 86 -8.34 12.27 22.78
C VAL A 86 -7.46 12.15 24.03
N PRO A 87 -7.51 13.12 24.95
CA PRO A 87 -6.83 13.01 26.24
C PRO A 87 -7.52 12.01 27.13
N VAL A 88 -6.77 11.03 27.63
CA VAL A 88 -7.22 10.06 28.61
C VAL A 88 -6.30 10.06 29.83
N PHE A 89 -6.83 9.71 30.99
CA PHE A 89 -6.10 9.80 32.25
C PHE A 89 -6.21 8.48 33.00
N THR A 90 -5.12 8.09 33.64
CA THR A 90 -5.04 6.87 34.46
C THR A 90 -5.79 7.01 35.78
N ASP A 91 -5.82 8.24 36.35
CA ASP A 91 -6.44 8.56 37.60
C ASP A 91 -6.76 10.07 37.75
N GLU A 92 -7.41 10.45 38.83
CA GLU A 92 -7.77 11.84 39.11
C GLU A 92 -6.55 12.75 39.35
N GLU A 93 -5.44 12.21 39.85
CA GLU A 93 -4.22 13.02 40.07
C GLU A 93 -3.68 13.53 38.75
N GLU A 94 -3.66 12.67 37.73
CA GLU A 94 -3.25 13.07 36.37
C GLU A 94 -4.22 14.10 35.76
N CYS A 95 -5.53 13.95 36.02
CA CYS A 95 -6.51 14.96 35.57
C CYS A 95 -6.21 16.35 36.17
N ARG A 96 -5.81 16.40 37.42
CA ARG A 96 -5.58 17.69 38.17
C ARG A 96 -4.30 18.43 37.76
N LYS A 97 -3.44 17.81 36.96
CA LYS A 97 -2.22 18.47 36.43
C LYS A 97 -2.53 19.47 35.30
N GLY A 98 -3.74 19.38 34.72
CA GLY A 98 -4.21 20.26 33.66
C GLY A 98 -5.53 20.93 34.01
N GLU A 99 -6.20 21.46 32.99
CA GLU A 99 -7.55 22.04 33.07
C GLU A 99 -8.54 21.18 32.27
N PRO A 100 -8.83 19.96 32.71
CA PRO A 100 -9.79 19.12 32.02
C PRO A 100 -11.20 19.72 32.15
N GLY A 101 -12.07 19.42 31.19
CA GLY A 101 -13.48 19.70 31.26
C GLY A 101 -14.18 18.81 32.30
N ASP A 102 -15.40 18.41 32.00
CA ASP A 102 -16.11 17.40 32.79
C ASP A 102 -15.46 16.03 32.61
N LEU A 103 -15.47 15.21 33.65
CA LEU A 103 -14.75 13.95 33.70
C LEU A 103 -15.70 12.76 33.78
N LYS A 104 -15.43 11.75 32.95
CA LYS A 104 -16.17 10.48 33.00
C LYS A 104 -15.22 9.30 32.80
N SER A 105 -15.43 8.23 33.56
CA SER A 105 -14.71 6.98 33.30
C SER A 105 -15.46 6.13 32.25
N LEU A 106 -14.75 5.74 31.21
CA LEU A 106 -15.29 4.91 30.14
C LEU A 106 -14.45 3.63 29.97
N PRO A 107 -15.08 2.52 29.53
CA PRO A 107 -14.35 1.31 29.13
C PRO A 107 -13.29 1.65 28.08
N ILE A 108 -12.08 1.11 28.23
CA ILE A 108 -10.97 1.35 27.30
C ILE A 108 -11.36 0.99 25.86
N GLY A 109 -12.03 -0.15 25.66
CA GLY A 109 -12.52 -0.57 24.34
C GLY A 109 -13.44 0.48 23.71
N THR A 110 -14.41 1.01 24.48
CA THR A 110 -15.31 2.06 23.98
C THR A 110 -14.58 3.34 23.60
N ILE A 111 -13.54 3.72 24.36
CA ILE A 111 -12.72 4.89 24.02
C ILE A 111 -12.02 4.66 22.67
N ILE A 112 -11.38 3.50 22.51
CA ILE A 112 -10.64 3.17 21.29
C ILE A 112 -11.58 3.09 20.08
N GLU A 113 -12.71 2.38 20.19
CA GLU A 113 -13.71 2.31 19.12
C GLU A 113 -14.16 3.69 18.68
N LYS A 114 -14.48 4.58 19.61
CA LYS A 114 -14.91 5.95 19.28
C LYS A 114 -13.80 6.77 18.62
N VAL A 115 -12.56 6.63 19.06
CA VAL A 115 -11.42 7.29 18.42
C VAL A 115 -11.24 6.78 16.99
N LEU A 116 -11.40 5.48 16.75
CA LEU A 116 -11.29 4.89 15.41
C LEU A 116 -12.43 5.35 14.48
N GLU A 117 -13.66 5.53 14.98
CA GLU A 117 -14.83 5.98 14.21
C GLU A 117 -14.77 7.47 13.81
N ILE A 118 -14.13 8.33 14.60
CA ILE A 118 -14.16 9.78 14.37
C ILE A 118 -13.05 10.18 13.39
N SER A 119 -13.46 10.66 12.22
CA SER A 119 -12.53 11.26 11.24
C SER A 119 -11.87 12.51 11.83
N GLY A 120 -10.57 12.69 11.55
CA GLY A 120 -9.76 13.82 12.05
C GLY A 120 -9.13 13.61 13.42
N LEU A 121 -9.46 12.53 14.15
CA LEU A 121 -8.69 12.12 15.33
C LEU A 121 -7.53 11.20 14.91
N GLU A 122 -6.36 11.40 15.52
CA GLU A 122 -5.16 10.59 15.22
C GLU A 122 -4.91 9.47 16.24
N GLY A 123 -5.54 9.55 17.42
CA GLY A 123 -5.33 8.55 18.46
C GLY A 123 -5.72 9.03 19.84
N VAL A 124 -5.09 8.44 20.85
CA VAL A 124 -5.21 8.84 22.26
C VAL A 124 -3.88 9.33 22.81
N ILE A 125 -3.95 10.26 23.74
CA ILE A 125 -2.80 10.67 24.54
C ILE A 125 -3.09 10.37 26.02
N ILE A 126 -2.31 9.48 26.60
CA ILE A 126 -2.46 9.09 28.02
C ILE A 126 -1.63 10.05 28.88
N ASN A 127 -2.26 10.59 29.90
CA ASN A 127 -1.67 11.54 30.87
C ASN A 127 -0.99 12.76 30.21
N PRO A 128 -1.70 13.55 29.40
CA PRO A 128 -1.14 14.62 28.57
C PRO A 128 -0.37 15.70 29.32
N HIS A 129 -0.66 15.88 30.63
CA HIS A 129 -0.05 16.93 31.48
C HIS A 129 1.06 16.39 32.41
N GLY A 130 1.32 15.06 32.33
CA GLY A 130 2.36 14.37 33.07
C GLY A 130 3.41 13.73 32.16
N ILE A 131 3.93 12.57 32.59
CA ILE A 131 4.69 11.68 31.70
C ILE A 131 3.66 10.98 30.82
N ARG A 132 3.70 11.31 29.54
CA ARG A 132 2.66 10.97 28.57
C ARG A 132 3.13 9.94 27.56
N ILE A 133 2.19 9.20 27.03
CA ILE A 133 2.37 8.38 25.83
C ILE A 133 1.28 8.69 24.80
N VAL A 134 1.65 8.72 23.52
CA VAL A 134 0.74 8.89 22.40
C VAL A 134 0.57 7.53 21.74
N ILE A 135 -0.68 7.10 21.54
CA ILE A 135 -0.99 5.85 20.83
C ILE A 135 -1.88 6.22 19.65
N ARG A 136 -1.32 6.12 18.45
CA ARG A 136 -2.00 6.47 17.21
C ARG A 136 -2.97 5.39 16.74
N LYS A 137 -3.90 5.76 15.86
CA LYS A 137 -4.94 4.86 15.31
C LYS A 137 -4.42 3.51 14.80
N PRO A 138 -3.31 3.40 14.05
CA PRO A 138 -2.81 2.10 13.59
C PRO A 138 -2.52 1.12 14.73
N ILE A 139 -1.96 1.63 15.84
CA ILE A 139 -1.67 0.82 17.03
C ILE A 139 -2.95 0.48 17.78
N LEU A 140 -3.86 1.45 17.97
CA LEU A 140 -5.18 1.21 18.58
C LEU A 140 -5.97 0.17 17.80
N TRP A 141 -5.94 0.23 16.48
CA TRP A 141 -6.54 -0.76 15.61
C TRP A 141 -5.94 -2.15 15.82
N ARG A 142 -4.61 -2.26 15.88
CA ARG A 142 -3.93 -3.52 16.14
C ARG A 142 -4.33 -4.12 17.48
N ILE A 143 -4.50 -3.29 18.51
CA ILE A 143 -4.99 -3.72 19.82
C ILE A 143 -6.39 -4.31 19.70
N ILE A 144 -7.34 -3.64 19.03
CA ILE A 144 -8.71 -4.14 18.82
C ILE A 144 -8.73 -5.41 17.98
N LYS A 145 -7.95 -5.43 16.89
CA LYS A 145 -7.90 -6.59 15.98
C LYS A 145 -7.37 -7.86 16.65
N LEU A 146 -6.50 -7.73 17.66
CA LEU A 146 -6.04 -8.86 18.47
C LEU A 146 -7.16 -9.45 19.33
N LEU A 147 -8.15 -8.64 19.73
CA LEU A 147 -9.27 -9.04 20.57
C LEU A 147 -10.48 -9.53 19.77
N ASP A 148 -10.73 -8.92 18.62
CA ASP A 148 -11.79 -9.25 17.68
C ASP A 148 -11.24 -9.27 16.24
N PRO A 149 -10.74 -10.43 15.78
CA PRO A 149 -10.19 -10.56 14.42
C PRO A 149 -11.20 -10.28 13.30
N ASP A 150 -12.49 -10.39 13.58
CA ASP A 150 -13.56 -10.22 12.58
C ASP A 150 -14.13 -8.80 12.53
N ILE A 151 -13.59 -7.86 13.33
CA ILE A 151 -14.07 -6.48 13.35
C ILE A 151 -13.92 -5.83 11.98
N ASP A 152 -14.97 -5.10 11.55
CA ASP A 152 -14.95 -4.34 10.28
C ASP A 152 -14.04 -3.11 10.41
N ASP A 153 -13.04 -3.06 9.55
CA ASP A 153 -11.99 -2.02 9.54
C ASP A 153 -12.22 -0.91 8.51
N LEU A 154 -13.38 -0.91 7.85
CA LEU A 154 -13.65 -0.08 6.69
C LEU A 154 -13.44 1.43 6.96
N PHE A 155 -13.90 1.94 8.09
CA PHE A 155 -13.87 3.38 8.36
C PHE A 155 -12.44 3.90 8.59
N TRP A 156 -11.69 3.29 9.48
CA TRP A 156 -10.36 3.79 9.82
C TRP A 156 -9.35 3.58 8.67
N LYS A 157 -9.50 2.51 7.87
CA LYS A 157 -8.65 2.28 6.69
C LYS A 157 -8.92 3.26 5.57
N ASN A 158 -10.15 3.77 5.44
CA ASN A 158 -10.42 4.88 4.55
C ASN A 158 -9.69 6.17 4.97
N ASP A 159 -9.65 6.48 6.28
CA ASP A 159 -8.88 7.62 6.80
C ASP A 159 -7.38 7.45 6.51
N MET A 160 -6.83 6.23 6.67
CA MET A 160 -5.42 5.94 6.36
C MET A 160 -5.12 6.09 4.88
N LEU A 161 -6.00 5.64 4.00
CA LEU A 161 -5.85 5.81 2.54
C LEU A 161 -5.89 7.28 2.15
N ASP A 162 -6.83 8.06 2.69
CA ASP A 162 -6.92 9.51 2.46
C ASP A 162 -5.63 10.22 2.91
N LYS A 163 -5.13 9.88 4.10
CA LYS A 163 -3.86 10.38 4.63
C LYS A 163 -2.67 10.01 3.73
N ALA A 164 -2.61 8.79 3.21
CA ALA A 164 -1.57 8.36 2.28
C ALA A 164 -1.60 9.20 0.99
N ILE A 165 -2.79 9.43 0.42
CA ILE A 165 -2.98 10.27 -0.76
C ILE A 165 -2.53 11.72 -0.50
N HIS A 166 -2.89 12.30 0.65
CA HIS A 166 -2.45 13.64 1.03
C HIS A 166 -0.93 13.70 1.17
N LEU A 167 -0.31 12.73 1.83
CA LEU A 167 1.13 12.66 2.02
C LEU A 167 1.89 12.64 0.67
N VAL A 168 1.54 11.73 -0.25
CA VAL A 168 2.21 11.67 -1.57
C VAL A 168 1.93 12.90 -2.41
N THR A 169 0.72 13.49 -2.31
CA THR A 169 0.37 14.73 -3.02
C THR A 169 1.29 15.86 -2.59
N ASP A 170 1.59 15.97 -1.31
CA ASP A 170 2.46 17.01 -0.76
C ASP A 170 3.93 16.75 -1.12
N ARG A 171 4.40 15.51 -1.01
CA ARG A 171 5.79 15.13 -1.32
C ARG A 171 6.11 15.25 -2.80
N TYR A 172 5.19 14.85 -3.67
CA TYR A 172 5.41 14.89 -5.13
C TYR A 172 4.93 16.18 -5.82
N ARG A 173 4.56 17.21 -5.08
CA ARG A 173 4.01 18.49 -5.61
C ARG A 173 4.82 19.12 -6.75
N ARG A 174 6.13 18.91 -6.81
CA ARG A 174 7.04 19.47 -7.82
C ARG A 174 7.79 18.42 -8.61
N CYS A 175 7.42 17.17 -8.44
CA CYS A 175 8.03 16.04 -9.13
C CYS A 175 7.28 15.75 -10.44
N PHE A 176 8.00 15.28 -11.45
CA PHE A 176 7.44 14.94 -12.74
C PHE A 176 7.89 13.55 -13.16
N ARG A 177 7.01 12.79 -13.82
CA ARG A 177 7.39 11.51 -14.46
C ARG A 177 8.45 11.76 -15.51
N LYS A 178 9.38 10.83 -15.62
CA LYS A 178 10.41 10.84 -16.66
C LYS A 178 9.73 10.75 -18.03
N GLY A 179 10.19 11.57 -18.98
CA GLY A 179 9.62 11.65 -20.32
C GLY A 179 8.86 12.95 -20.56
N ILE A 180 7.55 12.90 -20.75
CA ILE A 180 6.70 14.08 -20.87
C ILE A 180 6.43 14.62 -19.45
N LYS A 181 6.41 15.96 -19.30
CA LYS A 181 6.22 16.65 -18.02
C LYS A 181 4.82 16.42 -17.44
N MET A 182 4.56 15.19 -17.04
CA MET A 182 3.36 14.81 -16.29
C MET A 182 3.68 14.84 -14.80
N PRO A 183 2.82 15.42 -13.93
CA PRO A 183 3.04 15.40 -12.48
C PRO A 183 3.23 13.97 -11.97
N TYR A 184 4.24 13.76 -11.12
CA TYR A 184 4.58 12.41 -10.63
C TYR A 184 3.44 11.75 -9.84
N ILE A 185 2.64 12.54 -9.13
CA ILE A 185 1.46 12.06 -8.38
C ILE A 185 0.50 11.20 -9.23
N THR A 186 0.51 11.37 -10.56
CA THR A 186 -0.32 10.53 -11.44
C THR A 186 0.06 9.06 -11.39
N HIS A 187 1.33 8.72 -11.07
CA HIS A 187 1.79 7.35 -10.96
C HIS A 187 1.16 6.61 -9.76
N PRO A 188 1.35 7.02 -8.49
CA PRO A 188 0.75 6.32 -7.37
C PRO A 188 -0.79 6.32 -7.42
N LEU A 189 -1.43 7.35 -7.98
CA LEU A 189 -2.89 7.34 -8.17
C LEU A 189 -3.32 6.35 -9.26
N GLU A 190 -2.54 6.15 -10.31
CA GLU A 190 -2.79 5.13 -11.33
C GLU A 190 -2.61 3.72 -10.75
N VAL A 191 -1.54 3.48 -9.97
CA VAL A 191 -1.33 2.21 -9.24
C VAL A 191 -2.50 1.92 -8.32
N LEU A 192 -2.98 2.90 -7.56
CA LEU A 192 -4.18 2.80 -6.72
C LEU A 192 -5.41 2.36 -7.54
N GLN A 193 -5.66 3.00 -8.69
CA GLN A 193 -6.81 2.64 -9.54
C GLN A 193 -6.71 1.22 -10.08
N ILE A 194 -5.52 0.78 -10.47
CA ILE A 194 -5.28 -0.59 -10.95
C ILE A 194 -5.56 -1.59 -9.82
N LEU A 195 -5.04 -1.34 -8.61
CA LEU A 195 -5.28 -2.18 -7.43
C LEU A 195 -6.76 -2.26 -7.06
N ILE A 196 -7.50 -1.14 -7.10
CA ILE A 196 -8.96 -1.12 -6.90
C ILE A 196 -9.66 -2.02 -7.93
N SER A 197 -9.23 -1.98 -9.19
CA SER A 197 -9.81 -2.82 -10.25
C SER A 197 -9.58 -4.32 -10.01
N MET A 198 -8.51 -4.66 -9.29
CA MET A 198 -8.16 -6.01 -8.86
C MET A 198 -8.77 -6.39 -7.50
N ARG A 199 -9.61 -5.53 -6.90
CA ARG A 199 -10.24 -5.75 -5.59
C ARG A 199 -9.22 -5.98 -4.47
N ALA A 200 -8.14 -5.22 -4.49
CA ALA A 200 -7.13 -5.22 -3.45
C ALA A 200 -7.72 -4.80 -2.10
N ASP A 201 -7.16 -5.35 -1.02
CA ASP A 201 -7.51 -4.93 0.34
C ASP A 201 -6.93 -3.56 0.68
N SER A 202 -7.38 -2.96 1.76
CA SER A 202 -7.03 -1.59 2.13
C SER A 202 -5.54 -1.38 2.39
N ASP A 203 -4.83 -2.34 2.99
CA ASP A 203 -3.38 -2.22 3.24
C ASP A 203 -2.60 -2.25 1.93
N LEU A 204 -3.05 -3.08 0.98
CA LEU A 204 -2.47 -3.13 -0.36
C LEU A 204 -2.76 -1.84 -1.15
N LEU A 205 -3.93 -1.21 -0.98
CA LEU A 205 -4.24 0.10 -1.56
C LEU A 205 -3.34 1.19 -0.99
N ILE A 206 -3.14 1.22 0.33
CA ILE A 206 -2.24 2.15 1.01
C ILE A 206 -0.80 1.93 0.53
N ALA A 207 -0.34 0.68 0.48
CA ALA A 207 0.99 0.34 -0.03
C ALA A 207 1.16 0.80 -1.49
N GLY A 208 0.15 0.62 -2.34
CA GLY A 208 0.18 1.09 -3.73
C GLY A 208 0.32 2.60 -3.88
N VAL A 209 -0.24 3.38 -2.95
CA VAL A 209 -0.06 4.83 -2.92
C VAL A 209 1.35 5.23 -2.45
N LEU A 210 1.92 4.49 -1.50
CA LEU A 210 3.16 4.84 -0.80
C LEU A 210 4.42 4.14 -1.35
N HIS A 211 4.30 3.20 -2.29
CA HIS A 211 5.37 2.24 -2.64
C HIS A 211 6.71 2.89 -3.02
N ASP A 212 6.69 4.03 -3.72
CA ASP A 212 7.90 4.75 -4.12
C ASP A 212 8.43 5.72 -3.05
N LEU A 213 7.65 5.98 -1.99
CA LEU A 213 7.92 7.09 -1.10
C LEU A 213 9.22 6.89 -0.31
N MET A 214 9.54 5.66 0.08
CA MET A 214 10.76 5.34 0.81
C MET A 214 12.02 5.48 -0.05
N GLU A 215 11.93 5.26 -1.36
CA GLU A 215 13.05 5.42 -2.30
C GLU A 215 13.33 6.91 -2.60
N GLU A 216 12.28 7.72 -2.66
CA GLU A 216 12.37 9.13 -3.08
C GLU A 216 12.57 10.12 -1.91
N ASP A 217 12.20 9.74 -0.67
CA ASP A 217 12.28 10.62 0.50
C ASP A 217 13.05 9.98 1.67
N PRO A 218 14.27 10.45 1.98
CA PRO A 218 15.09 9.90 3.06
C PRO A 218 14.47 10.02 4.48
N TYR A 219 13.43 10.82 4.64
CA TYR A 219 12.72 10.97 5.91
C TYR A 219 11.59 9.95 6.08
N MET A 220 11.24 9.21 5.02
CA MET A 220 10.26 8.12 5.06
C MET A 220 10.96 6.84 5.50
N THR A 221 11.00 6.60 6.81
CA THR A 221 11.57 5.39 7.40
C THR A 221 10.50 4.33 7.59
N GLU A 222 10.91 3.06 7.72
CA GLU A 222 9.99 1.96 8.07
C GLU A 222 9.23 2.29 9.36
N ASP A 223 9.92 2.80 10.40
CA ASP A 223 9.29 3.19 11.67
C ASP A 223 8.19 4.23 11.46
N TYR A 224 8.42 5.22 10.57
CA TYR A 224 7.40 6.21 10.25
C TYR A 224 6.20 5.58 9.54
N ILE A 225 6.43 4.71 8.55
CA ILE A 225 5.35 4.03 7.81
C ILE A 225 4.55 3.11 8.74
N ILE A 226 5.22 2.33 9.59
CA ILE A 226 4.56 1.47 10.59
C ILE A 226 3.71 2.30 11.54
N TRP A 227 4.26 3.42 12.00
CA TRP A 227 3.59 4.32 12.94
C TRP A 227 2.34 4.97 12.37
N GLU A 228 2.38 5.40 11.11
CA GLU A 228 1.32 6.15 10.44
C GLU A 228 0.30 5.27 9.72
N PHE A 229 0.73 4.14 9.13
CA PHE A 229 -0.08 3.33 8.20
C PHE A 229 -0.17 1.85 8.58
N GLY A 230 0.59 1.42 9.58
CA GLY A 230 0.59 0.04 10.06
C GLY A 230 1.67 -0.84 9.45
N HIS A 231 1.86 -1.99 10.10
CA HIS A 231 2.93 -2.95 9.74
C HIS A 231 2.69 -3.60 8.39
N ASP A 232 1.44 -3.98 8.08
CA ASP A 232 1.11 -4.72 6.86
C ASP A 232 1.37 -3.89 5.59
N ALA A 233 1.05 -2.58 5.64
CA ALA A 233 1.39 -1.66 4.55
C ALA A 233 2.90 -1.49 4.40
N CYS A 234 3.64 -1.35 5.51
CA CYS A 234 5.09 -1.23 5.50
C CYS A 234 5.77 -2.47 4.91
N GLU A 235 5.36 -3.68 5.31
CA GLU A 235 5.90 -4.92 4.78
C GLU A 235 5.75 -5.00 3.26
N LEU A 236 4.56 -4.66 2.72
CA LEU A 236 4.33 -4.64 1.27
C LEU A 236 5.22 -3.64 0.53
N ILE A 237 5.49 -2.47 1.11
CA ILE A 237 6.34 -1.44 0.49
C ILE A 237 7.79 -1.89 0.48
N THR A 238 8.30 -2.37 1.61
CA THR A 238 9.73 -2.70 1.78
C THR A 238 10.18 -3.88 0.94
N THR A 239 9.30 -4.83 0.65
CA THR A 239 9.63 -6.02 -0.16
C THR A 239 10.00 -5.71 -1.60
N LEU A 240 9.54 -4.59 -2.15
CA LEU A 240 9.82 -4.16 -3.52
C LEU A 240 10.84 -3.02 -3.61
N SER A 241 11.29 -2.48 -2.47
CA SER A 241 12.23 -1.35 -2.42
C SER A 241 13.62 -1.73 -2.92
N ALA A 242 14.24 -0.82 -3.68
CA ALA A 242 15.56 -1.00 -4.24
C ALA A 242 16.67 -0.85 -3.18
N ASP A 243 17.73 -1.65 -3.29
CA ASP A 243 18.95 -1.48 -2.51
C ASP A 243 19.84 -0.41 -3.17
N ILE A 244 20.18 0.65 -2.43
CA ILE A 244 20.96 1.79 -2.92
C ILE A 244 22.39 1.41 -3.32
N ASP A 245 22.92 0.32 -2.78
CA ASP A 245 24.29 -0.14 -3.06
C ASP A 245 24.40 -0.99 -4.32
N LEU A 246 23.27 -1.41 -4.92
CA LEU A 246 23.23 -2.25 -6.10
C LEU A 246 23.06 -1.44 -7.38
N SER A 247 23.58 -1.97 -8.50
CA SER A 247 23.28 -1.44 -9.82
C SER A 247 21.81 -1.68 -10.22
N TRP A 248 21.29 -0.90 -11.18
CA TRP A 248 19.93 -1.11 -11.69
C TRP A 248 19.64 -2.57 -12.07
N ALA A 249 20.57 -3.22 -12.76
CA ALA A 249 20.38 -4.60 -13.22
C ALA A 249 20.36 -5.61 -12.05
N GLU A 250 21.22 -5.40 -11.04
CA GLU A 250 21.26 -6.23 -9.84
C GLU A 250 19.97 -6.05 -9.01
N ASN A 251 19.51 -4.81 -8.81
CA ASN A 251 18.23 -4.56 -8.14
C ASN A 251 17.06 -5.24 -8.86
N LYS A 252 16.99 -5.09 -10.19
CA LYS A 252 15.90 -5.71 -10.96
C LYS A 252 15.98 -7.24 -10.95
N GLN A 253 17.18 -7.82 -10.90
CA GLN A 253 17.34 -9.27 -10.72
C GLN A 253 16.86 -9.72 -9.32
N CYS A 254 17.19 -8.98 -8.26
CA CYS A 254 16.66 -9.26 -6.91
C CYS A 254 15.12 -9.25 -6.88
N VAL A 255 14.49 -8.28 -7.53
CA VAL A 255 13.02 -8.22 -7.63
C VAL A 255 12.47 -9.45 -8.37
N ILE A 256 13.08 -9.84 -9.51
CA ILE A 256 12.69 -11.01 -10.29
C ILE A 256 12.79 -12.30 -9.44
N ASP A 257 13.91 -12.47 -8.74
CA ASP A 257 14.16 -13.67 -7.92
C ASP A 257 13.18 -13.72 -6.73
N TYR A 258 12.94 -12.60 -6.07
CA TYR A 258 12.01 -12.49 -4.95
C TYR A 258 10.58 -12.79 -5.37
N ILE A 259 10.09 -12.14 -6.45
CA ILE A 259 8.68 -12.20 -6.84
C ILE A 259 8.22 -13.60 -7.23
N GLN A 260 9.13 -14.48 -7.65
CA GLN A 260 8.80 -15.89 -7.93
C GLN A 260 8.24 -16.62 -6.71
N THR A 261 8.69 -16.26 -5.51
CA THR A 261 8.27 -16.87 -4.25
C THR A 261 7.37 -15.99 -3.39
N ALA A 262 7.13 -14.76 -3.82
CA ALA A 262 6.31 -13.77 -3.13
C ALA A 262 4.84 -14.21 -3.05
N ASN A 263 4.13 -13.66 -2.08
CA ASN A 263 2.70 -13.89 -1.94
C ASN A 263 1.88 -13.13 -3.00
N VAL A 264 0.59 -13.45 -3.11
CA VAL A 264 -0.28 -12.87 -4.13
C VAL A 264 -0.42 -11.33 -3.97
N ARG A 265 -0.44 -10.79 -2.74
CA ARG A 265 -0.56 -9.34 -2.50
C ARG A 265 0.62 -8.58 -3.07
N GLU A 266 1.84 -9.05 -2.82
CA GLU A 266 3.08 -8.48 -3.36
C GLU A 266 3.13 -8.56 -4.89
N LYS A 267 2.69 -9.68 -5.47
CA LYS A 267 2.57 -9.84 -6.93
C LYS A 267 1.56 -8.88 -7.53
N LEU A 268 0.42 -8.63 -6.87
CA LEU A 268 -0.58 -7.66 -7.33
C LEU A 268 -0.02 -6.23 -7.28
N LEU A 269 0.75 -5.87 -6.25
CA LEU A 269 1.39 -4.57 -6.14
C LEU A 269 2.37 -4.34 -7.30
N LEU A 270 3.28 -5.30 -7.52
CA LEU A 270 4.24 -5.21 -8.63
C LEU A 270 3.54 -5.18 -10.00
N LEU A 271 2.47 -5.97 -10.19
CA LEU A 271 1.70 -5.93 -11.44
C LEU A 271 1.11 -4.54 -11.70
N ALA A 272 0.54 -3.90 -10.67
CA ALA A 272 -0.05 -2.58 -10.80
C ALA A 272 1.00 -1.51 -11.13
N ASP A 273 2.15 -1.55 -10.47
CA ASP A 273 3.27 -0.67 -10.71
C ASP A 273 3.81 -0.82 -12.15
N VAL A 274 4.12 -2.06 -12.56
CA VAL A 274 4.62 -2.38 -13.91
C VAL A 274 3.66 -1.92 -15.01
N VAL A 275 2.35 -2.11 -14.83
CA VAL A 275 1.35 -1.65 -15.81
C VAL A 275 1.35 -0.13 -15.91
N SER A 276 1.43 0.59 -14.79
CA SER A 276 1.52 2.06 -14.81
C SER A 276 2.81 2.56 -15.48
N GLU A 277 3.94 1.89 -15.25
CA GLU A 277 5.20 2.22 -15.93
C GLU A 277 5.13 1.97 -17.44
N LEU A 278 4.60 0.82 -17.86
CA LEU A 278 4.45 0.47 -19.28
C LEU A 278 3.49 1.42 -20.00
N ARG A 279 2.37 1.80 -19.39
CA ARG A 279 1.45 2.81 -19.92
C ARG A 279 2.17 4.16 -20.13
N ASN A 280 3.03 4.57 -19.20
CA ASN A 280 3.82 5.78 -19.36
C ASN A 280 4.80 5.69 -20.54
N ILE A 281 5.49 4.57 -20.74
CA ILE A 281 6.39 4.36 -21.88
C ILE A 281 5.59 4.40 -23.18
N GLU A 282 4.50 3.65 -23.27
CA GLU A 282 3.63 3.60 -24.45
C GLU A 282 3.10 4.99 -24.79
N TRP A 283 2.57 5.73 -23.81
CA TRP A 283 2.05 7.07 -24.00
C TRP A 283 3.10 8.04 -24.54
N ASN A 284 4.35 7.96 -24.04
CA ASN A 284 5.47 8.76 -24.56
C ASN A 284 5.77 8.42 -26.03
N LEU A 285 5.83 7.14 -26.36
CA LEU A 285 6.09 6.69 -27.75
C LEU A 285 5.00 7.15 -28.72
N TRP A 286 3.73 7.02 -28.30
CA TRP A 286 2.59 7.50 -29.10
C TRP A 286 2.60 9.00 -29.36
N HIS A 287 3.12 9.80 -28.42
CA HIS A 287 3.27 11.26 -28.58
C HIS A 287 4.60 11.67 -29.22
N GLY A 288 5.33 10.73 -29.78
CA GLY A 288 6.56 10.99 -30.54
C GLY A 288 7.78 11.29 -29.68
N ASN A 289 7.74 11.03 -28.37
CA ASN A 289 8.91 11.15 -27.51
C ASN A 289 9.80 9.91 -27.65
N VAL A 290 10.59 9.85 -28.72
CA VAL A 290 11.53 8.74 -29.01
C VAL A 290 12.69 8.67 -28.02
N ASN A 291 12.91 9.72 -27.22
CA ASN A 291 14.00 9.79 -26.25
C ASN A 291 13.56 9.30 -24.85
N ILE A 292 12.39 8.64 -24.72
CA ILE A 292 11.90 8.18 -23.42
C ILE A 292 12.92 7.30 -22.69
N TYR A 293 13.62 6.42 -23.41
CA TYR A 293 14.62 5.52 -22.82
C TYR A 293 15.84 6.27 -22.27
N ASP A 294 16.29 7.34 -22.96
CA ASP A 294 17.35 8.22 -22.46
C ASP A 294 16.90 8.95 -21.19
N ASN A 295 15.64 9.40 -21.14
CA ASN A 295 15.05 10.04 -19.96
C ASN A 295 14.91 9.09 -18.77
N LEU A 296 14.63 7.81 -19.03
CA LEU A 296 14.60 6.77 -18.00
C LEU A 296 16.02 6.41 -17.51
N GLY A 297 17.04 6.71 -18.31
CA GLY A 297 18.45 6.39 -18.00
C GLY A 297 18.79 4.89 -18.12
N VAL A 298 17.92 4.12 -18.78
CA VAL A 298 18.05 2.66 -18.94
C VAL A 298 17.90 2.28 -20.42
N PRO A 299 18.85 1.54 -21.02
CA PRO A 299 18.72 1.06 -22.39
C PRO A 299 17.43 0.25 -22.58
N LYS A 300 16.80 0.45 -23.73
CA LYS A 300 15.52 -0.22 -24.08
C LYS A 300 15.63 -1.76 -24.06
N GLU A 301 16.78 -2.31 -24.39
CA GLU A 301 17.04 -3.75 -24.38
C GLU A 301 17.01 -4.30 -22.95
N LYS A 302 17.54 -3.54 -21.96
CA LYS A 302 17.48 -3.93 -20.54
C LYS A 302 16.05 -3.83 -19.98
N LEU A 303 15.30 -2.79 -20.38
CA LEU A 303 13.88 -2.69 -20.01
C LEU A 303 13.08 -3.84 -20.62
N SER A 304 13.30 -4.17 -21.90
CA SER A 304 12.66 -5.31 -22.55
C SER A 304 12.94 -6.63 -21.82
N TRP A 305 14.20 -6.84 -21.43
CA TRP A 305 14.57 -8.03 -20.63
C TRP A 305 13.81 -8.05 -19.29
N TYR A 306 13.86 -6.96 -18.53
CA TYR A 306 13.23 -6.88 -17.21
C TYR A 306 11.73 -7.16 -17.27
N TYR A 307 11.00 -6.48 -18.15
CA TYR A 307 9.56 -6.67 -18.24
C TYR A 307 9.16 -8.06 -18.80
N CYS A 308 10.01 -8.68 -19.61
CA CYS A 308 9.83 -10.07 -20.05
C CYS A 308 9.93 -11.04 -18.86
N GLU A 309 10.98 -10.91 -18.05
CA GLU A 309 11.18 -11.75 -16.85
C GLU A 309 10.08 -11.56 -15.81
N ILE A 310 9.66 -10.31 -15.56
CA ILE A 310 8.55 -9.99 -14.63
C ILE A 310 7.24 -10.60 -15.14
N GLN A 311 6.94 -10.51 -16.43
CA GLN A 311 5.76 -11.13 -17.01
C GLN A 311 5.75 -12.65 -16.75
N MET A 312 6.86 -13.33 -16.92
CA MET A 312 6.97 -14.76 -16.62
C MET A 312 6.81 -15.05 -15.13
N ALA A 313 7.45 -14.27 -14.27
CA ALA A 313 7.38 -14.44 -12.82
C ALA A 313 5.97 -14.20 -12.24
N LEU A 314 5.19 -13.30 -12.86
CA LEU A 314 3.81 -13.00 -12.49
C LEU A 314 2.76 -13.89 -13.20
N SER A 315 3.16 -14.90 -13.98
CA SER A 315 2.26 -15.67 -14.86
C SER A 315 1.10 -16.35 -14.14
N GLU A 316 1.22 -16.70 -12.86
CA GLU A 316 0.13 -17.25 -12.06
C GLU A 316 -1.07 -16.29 -11.93
N LEU A 317 -0.84 -14.96 -11.97
CA LEU A 317 -1.89 -13.93 -11.87
C LEU A 317 -2.85 -13.98 -13.08
N ARG A 318 -2.48 -14.65 -14.16
CA ARG A 318 -3.36 -14.91 -15.31
C ARG A 318 -4.52 -15.84 -14.96
N SER A 319 -4.39 -16.64 -13.91
CA SER A 319 -5.41 -17.61 -13.49
C SER A 319 -6.43 -17.06 -12.48
N TYR A 320 -6.24 -15.84 -11.96
CA TYR A 320 -7.16 -15.25 -10.99
C TYR A 320 -8.14 -14.27 -11.64
N ASP A 321 -9.42 -14.42 -11.34
CA ASP A 321 -10.50 -13.60 -11.94
C ASP A 321 -10.34 -12.10 -11.73
N ASN A 322 -9.73 -11.69 -10.60
CA ASN A 322 -9.53 -10.30 -10.24
C ASN A 322 -8.32 -9.65 -10.93
N SER A 323 -7.29 -10.40 -11.31
CA SER A 323 -6.05 -9.88 -11.90
C SER A 323 -5.86 -10.18 -13.38
N VAL A 324 -6.58 -11.17 -13.95
CA VAL A 324 -6.39 -11.63 -15.33
C VAL A 324 -6.44 -10.49 -16.37
N ARG A 325 -7.34 -9.53 -16.20
CA ARG A 325 -7.47 -8.40 -17.14
C ARG A 325 -6.24 -7.49 -17.12
N VAL A 326 -5.74 -7.20 -15.93
CA VAL A 326 -4.56 -6.35 -15.74
C VAL A 326 -3.30 -7.08 -16.23
N TYR A 327 -3.22 -8.38 -15.98
CA TYR A 327 -2.13 -9.21 -16.48
C TYR A 327 -2.09 -9.25 -18.02
N ILE A 328 -3.22 -9.46 -18.68
CA ILE A 328 -3.34 -9.43 -20.16
C ILE A 328 -2.97 -8.03 -20.70
N GLU A 329 -3.36 -6.98 -20.01
CA GLU A 329 -2.96 -5.61 -20.38
C GLU A 329 -1.44 -5.44 -20.33
N MET A 330 -0.77 -5.91 -19.26
CA MET A 330 0.69 -5.93 -19.17
C MET A 330 1.33 -6.66 -20.36
N GLU A 331 0.83 -7.85 -20.71
CA GLU A 331 1.32 -8.62 -21.87
C GLU A 331 1.18 -7.82 -23.18
N ASN A 332 0.05 -7.16 -23.37
CA ASN A 332 -0.22 -6.37 -24.57
C ASN A 332 0.69 -5.14 -24.65
N LEU A 333 0.83 -4.38 -23.56
CA LEU A 333 1.73 -3.24 -23.48
C LEU A 333 3.18 -3.65 -23.76
N TYR A 334 3.63 -4.76 -23.15
CA TYR A 334 4.97 -5.30 -23.41
C TYR A 334 5.17 -5.60 -24.91
N LYS A 335 4.22 -6.29 -25.53
CA LYS A 335 4.26 -6.63 -26.95
C LYS A 335 4.28 -5.39 -27.85
N ASP A 336 3.44 -4.39 -27.55
CA ASP A 336 3.38 -3.15 -28.34
C ASP A 336 4.65 -2.31 -28.24
N ILE A 337 5.32 -2.32 -27.09
CA ILE A 337 6.53 -1.53 -26.83
C ILE A 337 7.82 -2.23 -27.27
N PHE A 338 7.93 -3.56 -26.99
CA PHE A 338 9.22 -4.25 -27.01
C PHE A 338 9.30 -5.42 -27.99
N VAL A 339 8.21 -5.76 -28.73
CA VAL A 339 8.20 -6.88 -29.66
C VAL A 339 7.94 -6.41 -31.09
N THR A 340 8.70 -6.97 -32.01
CA THR A 340 8.46 -6.81 -33.45
C THR A 340 7.98 -8.14 -34.01
N PHE A 341 6.86 -8.11 -34.74
CA PHE A 341 6.29 -9.30 -35.34
C PHE A 341 6.71 -9.40 -36.81
N PHE A 342 7.04 -10.64 -37.23
CA PHE A 342 7.30 -10.97 -38.62
C PHE A 342 6.50 -12.19 -39.02
N TYR A 343 6.05 -12.20 -40.26
CA TYR A 343 5.28 -13.30 -40.84
C TYR A 343 6.02 -13.94 -42.03
N ASP A 344 6.22 -15.26 -41.96
CA ASP A 344 6.73 -16.10 -43.03
C ASP A 344 5.54 -16.79 -43.69
N GLU A 345 5.16 -16.28 -44.88
CA GLU A 345 4.01 -16.82 -45.65
C GLU A 345 4.36 -18.19 -46.23
N GLU A 346 5.60 -18.44 -46.58
CA GLU A 346 6.05 -19.68 -47.19
C GLU A 346 5.91 -20.87 -46.23
N HIS A 347 6.32 -20.68 -44.97
CA HIS A 347 6.29 -21.71 -43.93
C HIS A 347 5.09 -21.57 -42.99
N GLN A 348 4.23 -20.57 -43.21
CA GLN A 348 3.08 -20.26 -42.35
C GLN A 348 3.50 -20.15 -40.87
N ARG A 349 4.44 -19.20 -40.60
CA ARG A 349 5.04 -19.00 -39.29
C ARG A 349 5.04 -17.53 -38.90
N ILE A 350 4.77 -17.27 -37.63
CA ILE A 350 4.91 -15.94 -37.01
C ILE A 350 6.11 -15.95 -36.07
N PHE A 351 6.92 -14.90 -36.15
CA PHE A 351 8.04 -14.65 -35.24
C PHE A 351 7.73 -13.44 -34.37
N GLN A 352 8.08 -13.56 -33.08
CA GLN A 352 8.12 -12.48 -32.09
C GLN A 352 9.59 -12.19 -31.77
N ALA A 353 10.11 -11.10 -32.31
CA ALA A 353 11.47 -10.66 -32.02
C ALA A 353 11.44 -9.63 -30.91
N HIS A 354 11.97 -9.98 -29.75
CA HIS A 354 12.05 -9.12 -28.58
C HIS A 354 13.27 -8.20 -28.66
N LEU A 355 13.16 -6.96 -28.17
CA LEU A 355 14.24 -6.00 -28.22
C LEU A 355 15.50 -6.43 -27.45
N HIS A 356 15.38 -7.25 -26.45
CA HIS A 356 16.52 -7.81 -25.71
C HIS A 356 17.24 -8.96 -26.43
N GLY A 357 16.79 -9.31 -27.64
CA GLY A 357 17.47 -10.27 -28.53
C GLY A 357 16.88 -11.68 -28.54
N ALA A 358 15.93 -12.01 -27.67
CA ALA A 358 15.20 -13.27 -27.77
C ALA A 358 14.25 -13.25 -28.98
N CYS A 359 13.97 -14.43 -29.51
CA CYS A 359 12.98 -14.62 -30.57
C CYS A 359 12.16 -15.86 -30.30
N ASP A 360 10.85 -15.76 -30.46
CA ASP A 360 9.94 -16.89 -30.39
C ASP A 360 9.24 -17.08 -31.72
N ALA A 361 8.87 -18.33 -32.02
CA ALA A 361 8.14 -18.65 -33.26
C ALA A 361 6.95 -19.56 -32.98
N MET A 362 5.87 -19.32 -33.73
CA MET A 362 4.69 -20.16 -33.75
C MET A 362 4.33 -20.46 -35.22
N ASP A 363 3.99 -21.67 -35.54
CA ASP A 363 3.47 -22.04 -36.85
C ASP A 363 2.01 -22.53 -36.77
N LYS A 364 1.38 -22.73 -37.93
CA LYS A 364 -0.02 -23.11 -38.00
C LYS A 364 -0.37 -24.50 -37.45
N THR A 365 0.63 -25.26 -37.03
CA THR A 365 0.44 -26.62 -36.46
C THR A 365 0.59 -26.63 -34.95
N THR A 366 1.03 -25.48 -34.38
CA THR A 366 1.14 -25.26 -32.96
C THR A 366 0.26 -24.08 -32.56
N ASP A 367 -0.19 -24.05 -31.31
CA ASP A 367 -0.97 -22.94 -30.76
C ASP A 367 -0.17 -22.12 -29.72
N ILE A 368 1.12 -22.42 -29.59
CA ILE A 368 2.03 -21.79 -28.65
C ILE A 368 3.29 -21.28 -29.35
N TYR A 369 3.83 -20.19 -28.84
CA TYR A 369 5.15 -19.71 -29.19
C TYR A 369 6.23 -20.55 -28.51
N THR A 370 7.26 -20.92 -29.26
CA THR A 370 8.43 -21.63 -28.76
C THR A 370 9.71 -20.87 -29.07
N PRO A 371 10.76 -20.93 -28.22
CA PRO A 371 12.03 -20.25 -28.45
C PRO A 371 12.61 -20.60 -29.84
N TRP A 372 12.99 -19.57 -30.59
CA TRP A 372 13.60 -19.69 -31.91
C TRP A 372 15.07 -19.26 -31.85
N HIS A 373 15.96 -20.17 -32.21
CA HIS A 373 17.41 -19.98 -32.07
C HIS A 373 18.15 -19.73 -33.40
N GLU A 374 17.46 -19.81 -34.51
CA GLU A 374 18.02 -19.53 -35.82
C GLU A 374 17.76 -18.06 -36.24
N PRO A 375 18.54 -17.51 -37.18
CA PRO A 375 18.21 -16.22 -37.75
C PRO A 375 16.81 -16.22 -38.36
N ILE A 376 16.07 -15.13 -38.18
CA ILE A 376 14.77 -14.93 -38.86
C ILE A 376 15.02 -14.92 -40.37
N PRO A 377 14.25 -15.69 -41.18
CA PRO A 377 14.45 -15.73 -42.63
C PRO A 377 14.39 -14.38 -43.31
N GLU A 378 15.21 -14.17 -44.35
CA GLU A 378 15.27 -12.86 -45.06
C GLU A 378 13.96 -12.48 -45.78
N LYS A 379 13.13 -13.45 -46.12
CA LYS A 379 11.87 -13.25 -46.89
C LYS A 379 10.62 -13.09 -46.02
N VAL A 380 10.77 -12.65 -44.79
CA VAL A 380 9.61 -12.42 -43.92
C VAL A 380 9.11 -10.98 -44.07
N VAL A 381 7.81 -10.79 -43.77
CA VAL A 381 7.16 -9.48 -43.77
C VAL A 381 6.95 -9.02 -42.34
N ARG A 382 7.38 -7.79 -42.03
CA ARG A 382 7.04 -7.18 -40.75
C ARG A 382 5.55 -6.88 -40.72
N ILE A 383 4.88 -7.32 -39.66
CA ILE A 383 3.44 -7.12 -39.44
C ILE A 383 3.18 -6.42 -38.11
N GLY A 384 1.98 -5.85 -37.96
CA GLY A 384 1.54 -5.33 -36.67
C GLY A 384 1.00 -6.44 -35.76
N ARG A 385 1.06 -6.21 -34.43
CA ARG A 385 0.53 -7.16 -33.41
C ARG A 385 -0.89 -7.63 -33.73
N MET A 386 -1.81 -6.72 -33.96
CA MET A 386 -3.21 -7.08 -34.27
C MET A 386 -3.35 -8.00 -35.47
N TYR A 387 -2.50 -7.85 -36.48
CA TYR A 387 -2.53 -8.73 -37.65
C TYR A 387 -1.92 -10.10 -37.35
N ALA A 388 -0.88 -10.14 -36.50
CA ALA A 388 -0.33 -11.41 -35.98
C ALA A 388 -1.42 -12.18 -35.23
N GLU A 389 -2.08 -11.55 -34.26
CA GLU A 389 -3.17 -12.13 -33.47
C GLU A 389 -4.34 -12.62 -34.35
N PHE A 390 -4.67 -11.87 -35.40
CA PHE A 390 -5.69 -12.31 -36.35
C PHE A 390 -5.31 -13.62 -37.10
N ILE A 391 -4.03 -13.74 -37.49
CA ILE A 391 -3.52 -14.97 -38.13
C ILE A 391 -3.55 -16.13 -37.13
N GLU A 392 -3.05 -15.90 -35.91
CA GLU A 392 -3.04 -16.87 -34.81
C GLU A 392 -4.45 -17.43 -34.54
N GLU A 393 -5.42 -16.54 -34.38
CA GLU A 393 -6.81 -16.92 -34.13
C GLU A 393 -7.38 -17.75 -35.29
N SER A 394 -7.05 -17.39 -36.53
CA SER A 394 -7.48 -18.14 -37.71
C SER A 394 -6.91 -19.57 -37.73
N TRP A 395 -5.70 -19.76 -37.24
CA TRP A 395 -5.09 -21.08 -37.11
C TRP A 395 -5.71 -21.91 -36.00
N ARG A 396 -5.93 -21.33 -34.82
CA ARG A 396 -6.57 -21.99 -33.67
C ARG A 396 -7.98 -22.46 -34.02
N THR A 397 -8.80 -21.60 -34.61
CA THR A 397 -10.15 -21.95 -35.03
C THR A 397 -10.14 -23.11 -36.00
N LYS A 398 -9.15 -23.17 -36.90
CA LYS A 398 -9.03 -24.27 -37.85
C LYS A 398 -8.60 -25.58 -37.18
N LEU A 399 -7.65 -25.54 -36.24
CA LEU A 399 -7.22 -26.72 -35.48
C LEU A 399 -8.36 -27.29 -34.64
N GLU A 400 -9.11 -26.45 -33.94
CA GLU A 400 -10.29 -26.86 -33.17
C GLU A 400 -11.36 -27.52 -34.06
N TRP A 401 -11.59 -26.99 -35.27
CA TRP A 401 -12.53 -27.58 -36.21
C TRP A 401 -12.06 -28.95 -36.73
N GLU A 402 -10.75 -29.10 -37.03
CA GLU A 402 -10.14 -30.37 -37.46
C GLU A 402 -10.19 -31.42 -36.34
N GLU A 403 -9.94 -31.07 -35.07
CA GLU A 403 -10.09 -31.97 -33.92
C GLU A 403 -11.53 -32.42 -33.71
N GLN A 404 -12.52 -31.53 -33.85
CA GLN A 404 -13.94 -31.85 -33.70
C GLN A 404 -14.47 -32.74 -34.84
N THR A 405 -13.91 -32.59 -36.02
CA THR A 405 -14.37 -33.35 -37.22
C THR A 405 -13.62 -34.65 -37.44
N ASN A 406 -12.45 -34.84 -36.81
CA ASN A 406 -11.60 -36.03 -36.96
C ASN A 406 -11.07 -36.56 -35.61
N PRO A 407 -11.94 -37.04 -34.72
CA PRO A 407 -11.58 -37.42 -33.35
C PRO A 407 -10.67 -38.66 -33.20
N LEU A 408 -10.08 -39.17 -34.31
CA LEU A 408 -9.27 -40.39 -34.34
C LEU A 408 -7.88 -40.18 -34.95
N SER A 409 -7.38 -38.96 -35.12
CA SER A 409 -6.02 -38.69 -35.58
C SER A 409 -5.03 -38.50 -34.42
#